data_7ce71eb7c1ceb3137b5b88035eddac1a
#
_entry.id   7ce71eb7c1ceb3137b5b88035eddac1a
#
_cell.length_a   1.000
_cell.length_b   1.000
_cell.length_c   1.000
_cell.angle_alpha   90.00
_cell.angle_beta   90.00
_cell.angle_gamma   90.00
#
_symmetry.space_group_name_H-M   'P 1'
#
loop_
_entity.id
_entity.type
_entity.pdbx_description
1 polymer ?
#
loop_
_entity_poly.entity_id
_entity_poly.type
_entity_poly.pdbx_seq_one_letter_code
_entity_poly.pdbx_strand_id
1 'polypeptide(L)'
;MDVRDEIKAAAVKASTIFKETGRTLAIAESFTGGNVVASLVAIPSASSYVLEGLTCYSLKSKRLRLSVKSETLAKYGAVSEKTVREMISGLLSSPLKPDFAVATTGNAGPGVEPLSEEGECFVAAGNQDDVIVKRLVLTGDREENILRGTLEALSILVKFVKNQRGV
;
A
#
# COMPACT_ATOMS: atom_id res chain seq x y z
N MET A 1 -4.53 -2.44 -22.68
CA MET A 1 -4.27 -1.15 -21.99
C MET A 1 -2.93 -1.28 -21.31
N ASP A 2 -2.08 -0.30 -21.43
CA ASP A 2 -0.80 -0.29 -20.73
C ASP A 2 -1.06 -0.24 -19.21
N VAL A 3 -0.23 -0.92 -18.43
CA VAL A 3 -0.33 -0.93 -16.95
C VAL A 3 -0.27 0.48 -16.37
N ARG A 4 0.46 1.39 -16.99
CA ARG A 4 0.53 2.81 -16.58
C ARG A 4 -0.79 3.53 -16.77
N ASP A 5 -1.52 3.24 -17.83
CA ASP A 5 -2.87 3.79 -18.06
C ASP A 5 -3.87 3.22 -17.05
N GLU A 6 -3.74 1.94 -16.71
CA GLU A 6 -4.55 1.31 -15.66
C GLU A 6 -4.29 1.93 -14.29
N ILE A 7 -3.02 2.18 -13.94
CA ILE A 7 -2.63 2.88 -12.70
C ILE A 7 -3.26 4.28 -12.65
N LYS A 8 -3.16 5.04 -13.73
CA LYS A 8 -3.76 6.37 -13.82
C LYS A 8 -5.29 6.31 -13.64
N ALA A 9 -5.96 5.37 -14.30
CA ALA A 9 -7.40 5.18 -14.15
C ALA A 9 -7.80 4.81 -12.71
N ALA A 10 -7.02 3.93 -12.05
CA ALA A 10 -7.25 3.56 -10.66
C ALA A 10 -7.03 4.74 -9.70
N ALA A 11 -5.98 5.53 -9.93
CA ALA A 11 -5.70 6.75 -9.15
C ALA A 11 -6.82 7.79 -9.30
N VAL A 12 -7.35 7.99 -10.50
CA VAL A 12 -8.51 8.89 -10.74
C VAL A 12 -9.73 8.40 -9.95
N LYS A 13 -10.03 7.09 -9.99
CA LYS A 13 -11.14 6.52 -9.22
C LYS A 13 -10.98 6.73 -7.72
N ALA A 14 -9.79 6.46 -7.17
CA ALA A 14 -9.48 6.69 -5.77
C ALA A 14 -9.66 8.17 -5.41
N SER A 15 -9.05 9.08 -6.17
CA SER A 15 -9.13 10.52 -5.97
C SER A 15 -10.58 11.02 -5.95
N THR A 16 -11.41 10.56 -6.88
CA THR A 16 -12.83 10.92 -6.93
C THR A 16 -13.54 10.52 -5.63
N ILE A 17 -13.34 9.28 -5.18
CA ILE A 17 -14.00 8.78 -3.97
C ILE A 17 -13.59 9.60 -2.73
N PHE A 18 -12.29 9.86 -2.57
CA PHE A 18 -11.80 10.60 -1.40
C PHE A 18 -12.27 12.05 -1.41
N LYS A 19 -12.28 12.72 -2.57
CA LYS A 19 -12.80 14.10 -2.69
C LYS A 19 -14.30 14.19 -2.40
N GLU A 20 -15.08 13.24 -2.88
CA GLU A 20 -16.54 13.21 -2.64
C GLU A 20 -16.89 12.91 -1.18
N THR A 21 -16.09 12.10 -0.50
CA THR A 21 -16.37 11.71 0.90
C THR A 21 -15.73 12.61 1.94
N GLY A 22 -14.75 13.43 1.56
CA GLY A 22 -13.97 14.23 2.50
C GLY A 22 -13.10 13.39 3.46
N ARG A 23 -12.92 12.11 3.16
CA ARG A 23 -12.09 11.19 3.96
C ARG A 23 -10.62 11.35 3.62
N THR A 24 -9.77 10.96 4.55
CA THR A 24 -8.31 11.11 4.48
C THR A 24 -7.59 9.79 4.34
N LEU A 25 -6.39 9.82 3.75
CA LEU A 25 -5.58 8.65 3.41
C LEU A 25 -4.13 8.84 3.83
N ALA A 26 -3.55 7.80 4.41
CA ALA A 26 -2.10 7.64 4.57
C ALA A 26 -1.60 6.40 3.80
N ILE A 27 -0.39 6.48 3.28
CA ILE A 27 0.21 5.47 2.41
C ILE A 27 1.54 5.01 2.99
N ALA A 28 1.78 3.70 3.05
CA ALA A 28 3.09 3.14 3.37
C ALA A 28 3.53 2.17 2.27
N GLU A 29 4.67 2.46 1.68
CA GLU A 29 5.21 1.68 0.57
C GLU A 29 6.54 1.04 0.92
N SER A 30 6.79 -0.12 0.34
CA SER A 30 8.11 -0.75 0.34
C SER A 30 8.53 -0.98 -1.12
N PHE A 31 8.27 -2.16 -1.69
CA PHE A 31 8.74 -2.51 -3.04
C PHE A 31 8.18 -1.62 -4.17
N THR A 32 7.07 -0.96 -3.96
CA THR A 32 6.50 -0.01 -4.95
C THR A 32 7.22 1.35 -4.98
N GLY A 33 8.08 1.61 -3.99
CA GLY A 33 9.08 2.68 -4.03
C GLY A 33 8.55 4.11 -4.12
N GLY A 34 7.31 4.37 -3.71
CA GLY A 34 6.68 5.69 -3.80
C GLY A 34 5.72 5.84 -4.99
N ASN A 35 5.56 4.80 -5.82
CA ASN A 35 4.70 4.87 -7.00
C ASN A 35 3.21 5.01 -6.66
N VAL A 36 2.75 4.46 -5.54
CA VAL A 36 1.34 4.60 -5.10
C VAL A 36 1.05 6.06 -4.76
N VAL A 37 1.85 6.67 -3.89
CA VAL A 37 1.67 8.09 -3.54
C VAL A 37 1.88 8.99 -4.74
N ALA A 38 2.89 8.74 -5.58
CA ALA A 38 3.14 9.51 -6.80
C ALA A 38 1.95 9.48 -7.75
N SER A 39 1.31 8.32 -7.94
CA SER A 39 0.14 8.17 -8.78
C SER A 39 -1.07 8.98 -8.26
N LEU A 40 -1.26 9.01 -6.95
CA LEU A 40 -2.35 9.77 -6.34
C LEU A 40 -2.10 11.27 -6.39
N VAL A 41 -0.89 11.72 -6.07
CA VAL A 41 -0.57 13.16 -6.07
C VAL A 41 -0.46 13.75 -7.48
N ALA A 42 -0.33 12.92 -8.51
CA ALA A 42 -0.43 13.35 -9.90
C ALA A 42 -1.84 13.81 -10.29
N ILE A 43 -2.86 13.46 -9.48
CA ILE A 43 -4.24 13.92 -9.70
C ILE A 43 -4.45 15.23 -8.94
N PRO A 44 -4.93 16.30 -9.62
CA PRO A 44 -5.15 17.59 -8.99
C PRO A 44 -6.01 17.52 -7.72
N SER A 45 -5.69 18.33 -6.73
CA SER A 45 -6.35 18.40 -5.41
C SER A 45 -6.09 17.18 -4.50
N ALA A 46 -5.04 16.40 -4.74
CA ALA A 46 -4.67 15.28 -3.88
C ALA A 46 -4.40 15.71 -2.43
N SER A 47 -3.90 16.94 -2.21
CA SER A 47 -3.64 17.50 -0.87
C SER A 47 -4.91 17.63 0.00
N SER A 48 -6.09 17.54 -0.58
CA SER A 48 -7.33 17.55 0.19
C SER A 48 -7.59 16.24 0.94
N TYR A 49 -6.92 15.14 0.58
CA TYR A 49 -7.15 13.84 1.20
C TYR A 49 -5.88 13.04 1.51
N VAL A 50 -4.80 13.22 0.79
CA VAL A 50 -3.50 12.54 1.09
C VAL A 50 -2.81 13.28 2.22
N LEU A 51 -2.68 12.64 3.38
CA LEU A 51 -2.02 13.21 4.56
C LEU A 51 -0.51 12.97 4.52
N GLU A 52 -0.09 11.76 4.17
CA GLU A 52 1.31 11.38 4.06
C GLU A 52 1.51 10.15 3.17
N GLY A 53 2.71 10.05 2.61
CA GLY A 53 3.20 8.84 1.95
C GLY A 53 4.59 8.51 2.46
N LEU A 54 4.77 7.33 3.05
CA LEU A 54 6.01 6.86 3.62
C LEU A 54 6.58 5.72 2.78
N THR A 55 7.80 5.88 2.27
CA THR A 55 8.54 4.75 1.69
C THR A 55 9.40 4.11 2.77
N CYS A 56 8.86 3.10 3.44
CA CYS A 56 9.52 2.36 4.51
C CYS A 56 10.27 1.15 3.95
N TYR A 57 11.38 1.39 3.27
CA TYR A 57 12.07 0.42 2.43
C TYR A 57 12.91 -0.60 3.22
N SER A 58 13.44 -0.23 4.38
CA SER A 58 14.23 -1.11 5.24
C SER A 58 13.42 -1.69 6.40
N LEU A 59 13.90 -2.78 7.00
CA LEU A 59 13.34 -3.33 8.23
C LEU A 59 13.35 -2.27 9.36
N LYS A 60 14.44 -1.52 9.45
CA LYS A 60 14.59 -0.46 10.45
C LYS A 60 13.53 0.64 10.27
N SER A 61 13.28 1.05 9.02
CA SER A 61 12.25 2.06 8.72
C SER A 61 10.84 1.54 9.06
N LYS A 62 10.52 0.30 8.70
CA LYS A 62 9.23 -0.31 9.08
C LYS A 62 9.01 -0.32 10.60
N ARG A 63 10.06 -0.63 11.37
CA ARG A 63 9.99 -0.60 12.84
C ARG A 63 9.82 0.81 13.40
N LEU A 64 10.65 1.74 12.97
CA LEU A 64 10.70 3.09 13.54
C LEU A 64 9.52 3.97 13.10
N ARG A 65 9.05 3.82 11.88
CA ARG A 65 7.99 4.67 11.31
C ARG A 65 6.59 4.09 11.46
N LEU A 66 6.47 2.76 11.44
CA LEU A 66 5.19 2.06 11.40
C LEU A 66 5.00 1.12 12.59
N SER A 67 5.95 1.08 13.53
CA SER A 67 5.90 0.22 14.71
C SER A 67 5.74 -1.27 14.39
N VAL A 68 6.20 -1.70 13.21
CA VAL A 68 6.24 -3.12 12.86
C VAL A 68 7.15 -3.85 13.86
N LYS A 69 6.65 -4.93 14.44
CA LYS A 69 7.34 -5.63 15.54
C LYS A 69 8.57 -6.39 15.05
N SER A 70 9.65 -6.34 15.81
CA SER A 70 10.87 -7.10 15.51
C SER A 70 10.60 -8.60 15.42
N GLU A 71 9.75 -9.12 16.31
CA GLU A 71 9.32 -10.53 16.34
C GLU A 71 8.57 -10.93 15.07
N THR A 72 7.72 -10.03 14.56
CA THR A 72 6.99 -10.23 13.29
C THR A 72 7.96 -10.33 12.13
N LEU A 73 8.93 -9.43 12.04
CA LEU A 73 9.93 -9.42 10.98
C LEU A 73 10.86 -10.66 11.07
N ALA A 74 11.23 -11.08 12.28
CA ALA A 74 12.06 -12.25 12.49
C ALA A 74 11.34 -13.56 12.13
N LYS A 75 10.07 -13.68 12.49
CA LYS A 75 9.28 -14.91 12.31
C LYS A 75 8.67 -15.04 10.91
N TYR A 76 8.15 -13.97 10.35
CA TYR A 76 7.38 -13.99 9.10
C TYR A 76 8.08 -13.27 7.94
N GLY A 77 9.14 -12.52 8.21
CA GLY A 77 9.85 -11.72 7.22
C GLY A 77 9.18 -10.38 6.91
N ALA A 78 9.90 -9.56 6.14
CA ALA A 78 9.36 -8.28 5.66
C ALA A 78 8.22 -8.45 4.68
N VAL A 79 8.25 -9.52 3.89
CA VAL A 79 7.26 -9.86 2.86
C VAL A 79 6.29 -10.88 3.43
N SER A 80 5.27 -10.40 4.12
CA SER A 80 4.26 -11.27 4.74
C SER A 80 2.95 -10.51 4.96
N GLU A 81 1.87 -11.27 5.07
CA GLU A 81 0.57 -10.73 5.47
C GLU A 81 0.64 -10.04 6.83
N LYS A 82 1.36 -10.64 7.77
CA LYS A 82 1.51 -10.10 9.13
C LYS A 82 2.18 -8.73 9.10
N THR A 83 3.26 -8.60 8.33
CA THR A 83 3.99 -7.33 8.20
C THR A 83 3.13 -6.25 7.55
N VAL A 84 2.43 -6.54 6.46
CA VAL A 84 1.60 -5.51 5.79
C VAL A 84 0.42 -5.07 6.67
N ARG A 85 -0.16 -5.97 7.47
CA ARG A 85 -1.19 -5.62 8.46
C ARG A 85 -0.65 -4.69 9.55
N GLU A 86 0.56 -4.95 10.05
CA GLU A 86 1.21 -4.05 11.02
C GLU A 86 1.59 -2.70 10.39
N MET A 87 1.94 -2.66 9.10
CA MET A 87 2.16 -1.39 8.40
C MET A 87 0.87 -0.56 8.34
N ILE A 88 -0.27 -1.17 8.03
CA ILE A 88 -1.59 -0.50 8.08
C ILE A 88 -1.88 0.02 9.49
N SER A 89 -1.70 -0.82 10.50
CA SER A 89 -1.93 -0.44 11.90
C SER A 89 -1.06 0.76 12.32
N GLY A 90 0.20 0.77 11.90
CA GLY A 90 1.12 1.88 12.16
C GLY A 90 0.67 3.21 11.55
N LEU A 91 0.17 3.19 10.32
CA LEU A 91 -0.40 4.36 9.67
C LEU A 91 -1.64 4.88 10.40
N LEU A 92 -2.58 3.99 10.71
CA LEU A 92 -3.85 4.34 11.36
C LEU A 92 -3.65 4.85 12.79
N SER A 93 -2.57 4.43 13.45
CA SER A 93 -2.20 4.86 14.81
C SER A 93 -1.36 6.15 14.83
N SER A 94 -1.02 6.71 13.67
CA SER A 94 -0.22 7.91 13.59
C SER A 94 -0.94 9.13 14.18
N PRO A 95 -0.21 10.17 14.62
CA PRO A 95 -0.83 11.42 15.09
C PRO A 95 -1.72 12.11 14.05
N LEU A 96 -1.53 11.82 12.76
CA LEU A 96 -2.35 12.38 11.67
C LEU A 96 -3.76 11.79 11.62
N LYS A 97 -3.98 10.60 12.23
CA LYS A 97 -5.28 9.93 12.32
C LYS A 97 -6.02 9.84 10.97
N PRO A 98 -5.42 9.22 9.95
CA PRO A 98 -6.09 9.04 8.66
C PRO A 98 -7.35 8.17 8.81
N ASP A 99 -8.36 8.43 8.00
CA ASP A 99 -9.56 7.57 7.95
C ASP A 99 -9.25 6.22 7.32
N PHE A 100 -8.38 6.21 6.30
CA PHE A 100 -7.97 5.02 5.56
C PHE A 100 -6.46 4.95 5.42
N ALA A 101 -5.98 3.72 5.25
CA ALA A 101 -4.58 3.44 4.97
C ALA A 101 -4.44 2.43 3.82
N VAL A 102 -3.37 2.54 3.06
CA VAL A 102 -2.95 1.53 2.07
C VAL A 102 -1.46 1.25 2.27
N ALA A 103 -1.08 -0.02 2.18
CA ALA A 103 0.31 -0.41 2.36
C ALA A 103 0.74 -1.50 1.37
N THR A 104 2.04 -1.51 1.04
CA THR A 104 2.68 -2.50 0.19
C THR A 104 3.95 -3.04 0.82
N THR A 105 4.17 -4.36 0.75
CA THR A 105 5.45 -4.99 1.04
C THR A 105 5.68 -6.13 0.06
N GLY A 106 6.92 -6.33 -0.41
CA GLY A 106 7.15 -7.33 -1.43
C GLY A 106 8.60 -7.44 -1.89
N ASN A 107 8.84 -8.51 -2.64
CA ASN A 107 10.08 -8.81 -3.32
C ASN A 107 9.87 -8.67 -4.84
N ALA A 108 10.24 -7.54 -5.40
CA ALA A 108 10.07 -7.29 -6.84
C ALA A 108 11.06 -8.09 -7.72
N GLY A 109 12.04 -8.75 -7.11
CA GLY A 109 13.10 -9.46 -7.84
C GLY A 109 14.16 -8.52 -8.44
N PRO A 110 15.18 -9.06 -9.13
CA PRO A 110 15.55 -10.46 -9.07
C PRO A 110 16.11 -10.84 -7.71
N GLY A 111 16.04 -12.11 -7.38
CA GLY A 111 16.53 -12.66 -6.13
C GLY A 111 15.44 -12.92 -5.09
N VAL A 112 15.82 -13.55 -4.01
CA VAL A 112 14.91 -13.99 -2.96
C VAL A 112 15.25 -13.30 -1.65
N GLU A 113 14.27 -12.64 -1.06
CA GLU A 113 14.34 -12.16 0.31
C GLU A 113 14.11 -13.32 1.30
N PRO A 114 14.69 -13.28 2.51
CA PRO A 114 14.43 -14.31 3.50
C PRO A 114 12.93 -14.50 3.76
N LEU A 115 12.47 -15.76 3.79
CA LEU A 115 11.08 -16.16 4.04
C LEU A 115 10.07 -15.71 2.97
N SER A 116 10.53 -15.34 1.77
CA SER A 116 9.66 -15.02 0.64
C SER A 116 10.19 -15.63 -0.66
N GLU A 117 9.32 -15.77 -1.64
CA GLU A 117 9.70 -16.12 -3.00
C GLU A 117 9.85 -14.88 -3.90
N GLU A 118 10.53 -15.03 -5.03
CA GLU A 118 10.67 -13.95 -6.01
C GLU A 118 9.31 -13.54 -6.54
N GLY A 119 9.04 -12.26 -6.62
CA GLY A 119 7.76 -11.71 -7.07
C GLY A 119 6.64 -11.76 -6.03
N GLU A 120 6.88 -12.38 -4.86
CA GLU A 120 5.88 -12.39 -3.79
C GLU A 120 5.70 -10.99 -3.21
N CYS A 121 4.46 -10.56 -3.13
CA CYS A 121 4.13 -9.29 -2.49
C CYS A 121 2.73 -9.32 -1.85
N PHE A 122 2.54 -8.41 -0.93
CA PHE A 122 1.28 -8.19 -0.24
C PHE A 122 0.88 -6.73 -0.37
N VAL A 123 -0.37 -6.49 -0.73
CA VAL A 123 -1.00 -5.18 -0.70
C VAL A 123 -2.17 -5.21 0.26
N ALA A 124 -2.36 -4.13 1.00
CA ALA A 124 -3.42 -4.05 1.99
C ALA A 124 -4.08 -2.68 1.97
N ALA A 125 -5.37 -2.64 2.28
CA ALA A 125 -6.11 -1.43 2.56
C ALA A 125 -6.95 -1.62 3.83
N GLY A 126 -7.11 -0.57 4.62
CA GLY A 126 -7.83 -0.68 5.88
C GLY A 126 -8.28 0.66 6.46
N ASN A 127 -9.09 0.54 7.50
CA ASN A 127 -9.51 1.60 8.41
C ASN A 127 -9.40 1.08 9.86
N GLN A 128 -9.95 1.81 10.83
CA GLN A 128 -9.89 1.40 12.24
C GLN A 128 -10.63 0.09 12.53
N ASP A 129 -11.63 -0.28 11.70
CA ASP A 129 -12.52 -1.41 11.96
C ASP A 129 -12.11 -2.67 11.21
N ASP A 130 -11.54 -2.53 10.00
CA ASP A 130 -11.25 -3.67 9.13
C ASP A 130 -10.01 -3.45 8.26
N VAL A 131 -9.38 -4.54 7.86
CA VAL A 131 -8.22 -4.56 6.95
C VAL A 131 -8.36 -5.71 5.98
N ILE A 132 -8.29 -5.42 4.69
CA ILE A 132 -8.20 -6.45 3.65
C ILE A 132 -6.78 -6.56 3.12
N VAL A 133 -6.34 -7.77 2.83
CA VAL A 133 -5.00 -8.09 2.30
C VAL A 133 -5.14 -8.94 1.05
N LYS A 134 -4.28 -8.67 0.07
CA LYS A 134 -4.12 -9.51 -1.12
C LYS A 134 -2.67 -9.93 -1.25
N ARG A 135 -2.43 -11.24 -1.31
CA ARG A 135 -1.15 -11.83 -1.67
C ARG A 135 -1.07 -12.00 -3.19
N LEU A 136 0.07 -11.68 -3.75
CA LEU A 136 0.37 -11.81 -5.18
C LEU A 136 1.71 -12.49 -5.35
N VAL A 137 1.86 -13.23 -6.46
CA VAL A 137 3.15 -13.71 -6.97
C VAL A 137 3.28 -13.19 -8.40
N LEU A 138 4.11 -12.18 -8.58
CA LEU A 138 4.32 -11.49 -9.85
C LEU A 138 5.48 -12.13 -10.59
N THR A 139 5.35 -12.29 -11.90
CA THR A 139 6.29 -13.02 -12.75
C THR A 139 6.96 -12.16 -13.82
N GLY A 140 6.75 -10.86 -13.78
CA GLY A 140 7.40 -9.90 -14.66
C GLY A 140 8.83 -9.57 -14.22
N ASP A 141 9.48 -8.68 -14.95
CA ASP A 141 10.73 -8.09 -14.50
C ASP A 141 10.48 -7.15 -13.30
N ARG A 142 11.56 -6.62 -12.74
CA ARG A 142 11.48 -5.75 -11.55
C ARG A 142 10.59 -4.52 -11.76
N GLU A 143 10.73 -3.85 -12.90
CA GLU A 143 9.92 -2.65 -13.21
C GLU A 143 8.45 -3.01 -13.36
N GLU A 144 8.16 -4.06 -14.12
CA GLU A 144 6.80 -4.55 -14.30
C GLU A 144 6.16 -4.97 -12.98
N ASN A 145 6.89 -5.69 -12.13
CA ASN A 145 6.41 -6.10 -10.80
C ASN A 145 6.08 -4.91 -9.91
N ILE A 146 6.92 -3.86 -9.92
CA ILE A 146 6.65 -2.61 -9.20
C ILE A 146 5.37 -1.94 -9.70
N LEU A 147 5.20 -1.84 -11.02
CA LEU A 147 3.99 -1.25 -11.61
C LEU A 147 2.73 -2.08 -11.32
N ARG A 148 2.82 -3.40 -11.44
CA ARG A 148 1.70 -4.30 -11.09
C ARG A 148 1.32 -4.20 -9.63
N GLY A 149 2.29 -4.16 -8.72
CA GLY A 149 2.05 -3.96 -7.29
C GLY A 149 1.41 -2.61 -6.99
N THR A 150 1.80 -1.56 -7.70
CA THR A 150 1.19 -0.23 -7.60
C THR A 150 -0.28 -0.26 -8.02
N LEU A 151 -0.59 -0.87 -9.15
CA LEU A 151 -1.95 -1.05 -9.63
C LEU A 151 -2.82 -1.82 -8.64
N GLU A 152 -2.29 -2.91 -8.10
CA GLU A 152 -3.02 -3.75 -7.14
C GLU A 152 -3.29 -3.01 -5.81
N ALA A 153 -2.33 -2.20 -5.35
CA ALA A 153 -2.51 -1.38 -4.16
C ALA A 153 -3.63 -0.33 -4.35
N LEU A 154 -3.66 0.35 -5.49
CA LEU A 154 -4.74 1.29 -5.83
C LEU A 154 -6.08 0.57 -5.99
N SER A 155 -6.08 -0.60 -6.61
CA SER A 155 -7.30 -1.39 -6.86
C SER A 155 -7.92 -1.90 -5.55
N ILE A 156 -7.10 -2.41 -4.62
CA ILE A 156 -7.60 -2.88 -3.32
C ILE A 156 -8.10 -1.71 -2.48
N LEU A 157 -7.44 -0.55 -2.54
CA LEU A 157 -7.88 0.67 -1.87
C LEU A 157 -9.27 1.10 -2.37
N VAL A 158 -9.46 1.21 -3.69
CA VAL A 158 -10.75 1.57 -4.30
C VAL A 158 -11.84 0.59 -3.89
N LYS A 159 -11.56 -0.71 -3.96
CA LYS A 159 -12.48 -1.77 -3.57
C LYS A 159 -12.88 -1.65 -2.10
N PHE A 160 -11.90 -1.49 -1.22
CA PHE A 160 -12.12 -1.38 0.22
C PHE A 160 -13.00 -0.19 0.58
N VAL A 161 -12.63 1.01 0.10
CA VAL A 161 -13.37 2.24 0.41
C VAL A 161 -14.80 2.23 -0.14
N LYS A 162 -15.02 1.65 -1.33
CA LYS A 162 -16.38 1.48 -1.87
C LYS A 162 -17.24 0.59 -0.99
N ASN A 163 -16.66 -0.50 -0.47
CA ASN A 163 -17.41 -1.43 0.40
C ASN A 163 -17.74 -0.82 1.76
N GLN A 164 -16.93 0.12 2.25
CA GLN A 164 -17.18 0.85 3.49
C GLN A 164 -18.26 1.92 3.35
N ARG A 165 -18.60 2.32 2.15
CA ARG A 165 -19.75 3.21 1.89
C ARG A 165 -21.09 2.53 2.24
N GLY A 166 -21.10 1.20 2.48
CA GLY A 166 -22.10 0.39 3.18
C GLY A 166 -23.55 0.81 3.01
N VAL A 167 -23.94 1.03 1.76
CA VAL A 167 -25.31 1.40 1.47
C VAL A 167 -25.67 0.83 0.11
#